data_df070743f02f6f0b3cf5141038c8f550
#
_entry.id   df070743f02f6f0b3cf5141038c8f550
#
_cell.length_a   1.000
_cell.length_b   1.000
_cell.length_c   1.000
_cell.angle_alpha   90.00
_cell.angle_beta   90.00
_cell.angle_gamma   90.00
#
_symmetry.space_group_name_H-M   'P 1'
#
loop_
_entity.id
_entity.type
_entity.pdbx_description
1 polymer ?
#
loop_
_entity_poly.entity_id
_entity_poly.type
_entity_poly.pdbx_seq_one_letter_code
_entity_poly.pdbx_strand_id
1 'polypeptide(L)'
;MNVRRGDIVLVLYLFASGRDGSRRPALIVQNDADNAGLRNTIVAQITTNLRRVAEPTHLLLEWSTPEGQQTRLLHDSVVSCNNLATVHEDRIDRGIGQLPPALMRRISECLKAALGLL
;
A
#
# COMPACT_ATOMS: atom_id res chain seq x y z
N MET A 1 -0.75 16.80 3.01
CA MET A 1 0.50 16.19 2.47
C MET A 1 0.37 15.86 1.01
N ASN A 2 1.47 15.54 0.36
CA ASN A 2 1.51 15.39 -1.11
C ASN A 2 1.32 13.95 -1.63
N VAL A 3 0.73 13.09 -0.84
CA VAL A 3 0.42 11.74 -1.31
C VAL A 3 -0.99 11.67 -1.84
N ARG A 4 -1.23 10.73 -2.75
CA ARG A 4 -2.55 10.45 -3.32
C ARG A 4 -2.89 8.98 -3.17
N ARG A 5 -4.16 8.70 -3.05
CA ARG A 5 -4.66 7.33 -3.07
C ARG A 5 -4.18 6.64 -4.35
N GLY A 6 -3.53 5.49 -4.18
CA GLY A 6 -2.92 4.76 -5.29
C GLY A 6 -1.41 4.93 -5.40
N ASP A 7 -0.83 5.91 -4.70
CA ASP A 7 0.63 6.02 -4.64
C ASP A 7 1.22 4.86 -3.88
N ILE A 8 2.36 4.38 -4.35
CA ILE A 8 3.20 3.43 -3.62
C ILE A 8 4.35 4.21 -3.03
N VAL A 9 4.53 4.09 -1.72
CA VAL A 9 5.52 4.85 -0.97
C VAL A 9 6.38 3.90 -0.15
N LEU A 10 7.59 4.35 0.19
CA LEU A 10 8.42 3.67 1.17
C LEU A 10 8.15 4.26 2.54
N VAL A 11 7.76 3.41 3.47
CA VAL A 11 7.43 3.79 4.84
C VAL A 11 8.51 3.27 5.78
N LEU A 12 8.97 4.11 6.67
CA LEU A 12 9.90 3.74 7.73
C LEU A 12 9.13 3.13 8.89
N TYR A 13 9.35 1.83 9.11
CA TYR A 13 8.80 1.14 10.26
C TYR A 13 9.86 1.02 11.35
N LEU A 14 9.48 1.30 12.60
CA LEU A 14 10.35 1.10 13.76
C LEU A 14 10.01 -0.22 14.42
N PHE A 15 11.03 -0.95 14.82
CA PHE A 15 10.83 -2.16 15.61
C PHE A 15 10.45 -1.80 17.05
N ALA A 16 9.80 -2.73 17.73
CA ALA A 16 9.39 -2.56 19.12
C ALA A 16 10.59 -2.30 20.05
N SER A 17 11.79 -2.73 19.66
CA SER A 17 13.03 -2.49 20.40
C SER A 17 13.55 -1.04 20.30
N GLY A 18 12.88 -0.18 19.52
CA GLY A 18 13.32 1.19 19.30
C GLY A 18 14.45 1.35 18.29
N ARG A 19 14.89 0.26 17.66
CA ARG A 19 15.91 0.33 16.61
C ARG A 19 15.28 0.83 15.31
N ASP A 20 16.13 1.44 14.47
CA ASP A 20 15.68 1.84 13.14
C ASP A 20 15.11 0.65 12.39
N GLY A 21 13.90 0.82 11.91
CA GLY A 21 13.23 -0.16 11.09
C GLY A 21 13.70 -0.12 9.66
N SER A 22 13.29 -1.12 8.88
CA SER A 22 13.51 -1.11 7.44
C SER A 22 12.46 -0.25 6.76
N ARG A 23 12.83 0.32 5.62
CA ARG A 23 11.88 0.94 4.70
C ARG A 23 11.15 -0.16 3.94
N ARG A 24 9.82 -0.08 3.92
CA ARG A 24 8.99 -1.08 3.25
C ARG A 24 7.97 -0.39 2.36
N PRO A 25 7.66 -0.97 1.19
CA PRO A 25 6.64 -0.40 0.33
C PRO A 25 5.25 -0.57 0.94
N ALA A 26 4.42 0.43 0.71
CA ALA A 26 3.02 0.43 1.13
C ALA A 26 2.20 1.20 0.12
N LEU A 27 0.93 0.84 0.01
CA LEU A 27 -0.03 1.49 -0.88
C LEU A 27 -0.86 2.50 -0.08
N ILE A 28 -0.92 3.74 -0.57
CA ILE A 28 -1.82 4.74 0.01
C ILE A 28 -3.26 4.39 -0.37
N VAL A 29 -4.08 4.13 0.63
CA VAL A 29 -5.49 3.77 0.42
C VAL A 29 -6.47 4.82 0.95
N GLN A 30 -5.99 5.79 1.73
CA GLN A 30 -6.81 6.87 2.24
C GLN A 30 -7.32 7.76 1.10
N ASN A 31 -8.52 8.32 1.25
CA ASN A 31 -9.09 9.23 0.26
C ASN A 31 -8.26 10.51 0.13
N ASP A 32 -8.34 11.14 -1.05
CA ASP A 32 -7.49 12.28 -1.36
C ASP A 32 -7.86 13.56 -0.63
N ALA A 33 -9.12 13.73 -0.25
CA ALA A 33 -9.52 14.89 0.54
C ALA A 33 -8.81 14.89 1.90
N ASP A 34 -8.76 13.75 2.57
CA ASP A 34 -8.05 13.60 3.83
C ASP A 34 -6.52 13.67 3.63
N ASN A 35 -6.02 13.09 2.55
CA ASN A 35 -4.59 13.21 2.24
C ASN A 35 -4.15 14.67 2.09
N ALA A 36 -4.98 15.49 1.50
CA ALA A 36 -4.68 16.91 1.32
C ALA A 36 -4.76 17.68 2.65
N GLY A 37 -5.69 17.31 3.53
CA GLY A 37 -5.98 18.08 4.74
C GLY A 37 -5.29 17.60 6.02
N LEU A 38 -4.77 16.37 6.02
CA LEU A 38 -4.19 15.78 7.22
C LEU A 38 -2.70 15.52 7.05
N ARG A 39 -2.03 15.27 8.16
CA ARG A 39 -0.62 14.87 8.19
C ARG A 39 -0.45 13.36 8.38
N ASN A 40 -1.53 12.62 8.41
CA ASN A 40 -1.55 11.18 8.50
C ASN A 40 -2.25 10.61 7.27
N THR A 41 -1.85 9.41 6.88
CA THR A 41 -2.54 8.68 5.82
C THR A 41 -2.67 7.21 6.20
N ILE A 42 -3.62 6.53 5.58
CA ILE A 42 -3.84 5.09 5.78
C ILE A 42 -3.16 4.36 4.63
N VAL A 43 -2.34 3.36 4.99
CA VAL A 43 -1.61 2.54 4.03
C VAL A 43 -1.95 1.08 4.19
N ALA A 44 -1.86 0.33 3.10
CA ALA A 44 -1.91 -1.13 3.09
C ALA A 44 -0.51 -1.67 2.85
N GLN A 45 -0.12 -2.70 3.59
CA GLN A 45 1.18 -3.32 3.46
C GLN A 45 1.36 -3.97 2.10
N ILE A 46 2.55 -3.83 1.52
CA ILE A 46 2.97 -4.57 0.34
C ILE A 46 4.08 -5.53 0.75
N THR A 47 3.96 -6.81 0.37
CA THR A 47 4.91 -7.84 0.74
C THR A 47 5.24 -8.72 -0.46
N THR A 48 6.45 -9.28 -0.47
CA THR A 48 6.85 -10.29 -1.46
C THR A 48 6.44 -11.70 -1.04
N ASN A 49 5.87 -11.87 0.14
CA ASN A 49 5.33 -13.16 0.58
C ASN A 49 3.97 -13.39 -0.10
N LEU A 50 3.93 -14.32 -1.05
CA LEU A 50 2.75 -14.57 -1.88
C LEU A 50 1.80 -15.61 -1.28
N ARG A 51 2.01 -16.04 -0.06
CA ARG A 51 1.29 -17.16 0.55
C ARG A 51 -0.23 -16.98 0.59
N ARG A 52 -0.68 -15.71 0.74
CA ARG A 52 -2.12 -15.39 0.84
C ARG A 52 -2.70 -14.77 -0.43
N VAL A 53 -2.02 -14.93 -1.55
CA VAL A 53 -2.37 -14.26 -2.80
C VAL A 53 -3.79 -14.61 -3.29
N ALA A 54 -4.29 -15.80 -2.95
CA ALA A 54 -5.62 -16.24 -3.39
C ALA A 54 -6.75 -15.71 -2.50
N GLU A 55 -6.46 -15.08 -1.38
CA GLU A 55 -7.50 -14.56 -0.48
C GLU A 55 -8.13 -13.29 -1.06
N PRO A 56 -9.45 -13.08 -0.85
CA PRO A 56 -10.13 -11.89 -1.40
C PRO A 56 -9.64 -10.57 -0.82
N THR A 57 -8.90 -10.59 0.30
CA THR A 57 -8.32 -9.41 0.95
C THR A 57 -6.97 -9.01 0.36
N HIS A 58 -6.45 -9.77 -0.59
CA HIS A 58 -5.12 -9.60 -1.15
C HIS A 58 -5.18 -9.36 -2.65
N LEU A 59 -4.29 -8.53 -3.16
CA LEU A 59 -4.16 -8.28 -4.60
C LEU A 59 -2.74 -8.56 -5.05
N LEU A 60 -2.60 -9.49 -6.01
CA LEU A 60 -1.31 -9.79 -6.63
C LEU A 60 -0.91 -8.67 -7.59
N LEU A 61 0.33 -8.24 -7.47
CA LEU A 61 0.98 -7.30 -8.39
C LEU A 61 2.08 -8.06 -9.12
N GLU A 62 1.81 -8.45 -10.36
CA GLU A 62 2.76 -9.22 -11.17
C GLU A 62 3.77 -8.26 -11.81
N TRP A 63 5.03 -8.41 -11.42
CA TRP A 63 6.12 -7.55 -11.88
C TRP A 63 6.24 -7.50 -13.41
N SER A 64 5.98 -8.62 -14.08
CA SER A 64 6.16 -8.73 -15.53
C SER A 64 5.04 -8.07 -16.35
N THR A 65 3.96 -7.63 -15.73
CA THR A 65 2.85 -6.97 -16.43
C THR A 65 3.10 -5.47 -16.59
N PRO A 66 2.46 -4.81 -17.58
CA PRO A 66 2.55 -3.36 -17.71
C PRO A 66 2.11 -2.63 -16.43
N GLU A 67 1.05 -3.12 -15.78
CA GLU A 67 0.56 -2.56 -14.52
C GLU A 67 1.59 -2.74 -13.41
N GLY A 68 2.24 -3.90 -13.36
CA GLY A 68 3.28 -4.18 -12.40
C GLY A 68 4.49 -3.26 -12.56
N GLN A 69 4.83 -2.91 -13.80
CA GLN A 69 5.95 -2.00 -14.07
C GLN A 69 5.67 -0.59 -13.55
N GLN A 70 4.43 -0.14 -13.55
CA GLN A 70 4.06 1.18 -13.03
C GLN A 70 4.26 1.30 -11.52
N THR A 71 4.25 0.18 -10.82
CA THR A 71 4.45 0.17 -9.37
C THR A 71 5.89 0.45 -8.97
N ARG A 72 6.84 0.26 -9.87
CA ARG A 72 8.28 0.35 -9.62
C ARG A 72 8.79 -0.64 -8.57
N LEU A 73 7.98 -1.63 -8.21
CA LEU A 73 8.41 -2.75 -7.37
C LEU A 73 9.30 -3.68 -8.20
N LEU A 74 10.24 -4.35 -7.55
CA LEU A 74 11.26 -5.14 -8.23
C LEU A 74 10.91 -6.61 -8.36
N HIS A 75 9.84 -7.05 -7.70
CA HIS A 75 9.42 -8.45 -7.63
C HIS A 75 7.90 -8.53 -7.62
N ASP A 76 7.38 -9.72 -7.95
CA ASP A 76 5.98 -10.01 -7.69
C ASP A 76 5.69 -9.74 -6.22
N SER A 77 4.60 -9.03 -5.97
CA SER A 77 4.25 -8.57 -4.63
C SER A 77 2.75 -8.69 -4.43
N VAL A 78 2.33 -8.59 -3.19
CA VAL A 78 0.92 -8.66 -2.81
C VAL A 78 0.60 -7.45 -1.95
N VAL A 79 -0.51 -6.77 -2.27
CA VAL A 79 -1.07 -5.78 -1.38
C VAL A 79 -1.97 -6.51 -0.39
N SER A 80 -1.68 -6.37 0.90
CA SER A 80 -2.43 -7.01 1.98
C SER A 80 -3.39 -5.99 2.58
N CYS A 81 -4.65 -6.03 2.16
CA CYS A 81 -5.65 -5.05 2.60
C CYS A 81 -6.16 -5.30 4.02
N ASN A 82 -5.80 -6.41 4.64
CA ASN A 82 -6.07 -6.64 6.06
C ASN A 82 -4.88 -6.27 6.96
N ASN A 83 -3.83 -5.70 6.38
CA ASN A 83 -2.70 -5.11 7.12
C ASN A 83 -2.65 -3.61 6.84
N LEU A 84 -3.54 -2.89 7.50
CA LEU A 84 -3.66 -1.44 7.37
C LEU A 84 -2.97 -0.75 8.53
N ALA A 85 -2.36 0.39 8.25
CA ALA A 85 -1.76 1.22 9.29
C ALA A 85 -2.00 2.68 8.97
N THR A 86 -2.19 3.49 10.01
CA THR A 86 -2.17 4.94 9.90
C THR A 86 -0.76 5.40 10.18
N VAL A 87 -0.17 6.12 9.22
CA VAL A 87 1.20 6.59 9.33
C VAL A 87 1.25 8.11 9.21
N HIS A 88 2.12 8.73 10.01
CA HIS A 88 2.39 10.16 9.93
C HIS A 88 3.29 10.44 8.72
N GLU A 89 3.14 11.63 8.13
CA GLU A 89 3.91 12.01 6.94
C GLU A 89 5.43 11.91 7.17
N ASP A 90 5.91 12.10 8.40
CA ASP A 90 7.33 11.97 8.73
C ASP A 90 7.87 10.54 8.55
N ARG A 91 6.99 9.55 8.48
CA ARG A 91 7.37 8.16 8.27
C ARG A 91 7.42 7.79 6.80
N ILE A 92 6.98 8.67 5.92
CA ILE A 92 7.03 8.44 4.48
C ILE A 92 8.36 8.96 3.96
N ASP A 93 9.22 8.04 3.52
CA ASP A 93 10.53 8.41 2.99
C ASP A 93 10.39 9.04 1.60
N ARG A 94 9.68 8.34 0.70
CA ARG A 94 9.45 8.84 -0.66
C ARG A 94 8.39 8.01 -1.39
N GLY A 95 7.84 8.57 -2.45
CA GLY A 95 7.03 7.82 -3.41
C GLY A 95 7.94 7.07 -4.39
N ILE A 96 7.53 5.87 -4.80
CA ILE A 96 8.29 5.05 -5.75
C ILE A 96 7.49 4.69 -7.00
N GLY A 97 6.17 4.69 -6.94
CA GLY A 97 5.34 4.33 -8.09
C GLY A 97 3.87 4.56 -7.80
N GLN A 98 3.05 4.00 -8.66
CA GLN A 98 1.60 4.14 -8.55
C GLN A 98 0.92 2.86 -8.98
N LEU A 99 -0.25 2.63 -8.44
CA LEU A 99 -1.14 1.58 -8.89
C LEU A 99 -2.14 2.19 -9.87
N PRO A 100 -2.28 1.63 -11.09
CA PRO A 100 -3.21 2.20 -12.06
C PRO A 100 -4.67 2.09 -11.60
N PRO A 101 -5.58 2.93 -12.14
CA PRO A 101 -6.97 2.98 -11.69
C PRO A 101 -7.70 1.63 -11.76
N ALA A 102 -7.42 0.81 -12.76
CA ALA A 102 -8.04 -0.51 -12.88
C ALA A 102 -7.71 -1.40 -11.69
N LEU A 103 -6.46 -1.37 -11.23
CA LEU A 103 -6.06 -2.12 -10.04
C LEU A 103 -6.56 -1.48 -8.76
N MET A 104 -6.67 -0.16 -8.72
CA MET A 104 -7.25 0.53 -7.56
C MET A 104 -8.72 0.17 -7.36
N ARG A 105 -9.47 -0.09 -8.43
CA ARG A 105 -10.84 -0.60 -8.30
C ARG A 105 -10.85 -1.97 -7.63
N ARG A 106 -9.89 -2.83 -7.94
CA ARG A 106 -9.74 -4.13 -7.28
C ARG A 106 -9.31 -3.99 -5.83
N ILE A 107 -8.47 -3.00 -5.52
CA ILE A 107 -8.10 -2.68 -4.13
C ILE A 107 -9.35 -2.30 -3.33
N SER A 108 -10.26 -1.52 -3.91
CA SER A 108 -11.51 -1.17 -3.23
C SER A 108 -12.30 -2.42 -2.83
N GLU A 109 -12.38 -3.42 -3.70
CA GLU A 109 -13.04 -4.67 -3.38
C GLU A 109 -12.29 -5.47 -2.30
N CYS A 110 -10.96 -5.47 -2.34
CA CYS A 110 -10.15 -6.10 -1.30
C CYS A 110 -10.35 -5.43 0.07
N LEU A 111 -10.45 -4.11 0.09
CA LEU A 111 -10.73 -3.35 1.32
C LEU A 111 -12.12 -3.66 1.86
N LYS A 112 -13.13 -3.75 1.01
CA LYS A 112 -14.47 -4.16 1.42
C LYS A 112 -14.45 -5.55 2.06
N ALA A 113 -13.73 -6.49 1.45
CA ALA A 113 -13.59 -7.84 2.01
C ALA A 113 -12.89 -7.81 3.37
N ALA A 114 -11.81 -7.04 3.48
CA ALA A 114 -11.02 -6.97 4.71
C ALA A 114 -11.80 -6.33 5.86
N LEU A 115 -12.64 -5.35 5.55
CA LEU A 115 -13.40 -4.58 6.56
C LEU A 115 -14.82 -5.10 6.76
N GLY A 116 -15.22 -6.15 6.04
CA GLY A 116 -16.56 -6.70 6.17
C GLY A 116 -17.66 -5.79 5.59
N LEU A 117 -17.34 -4.99 4.60
CA LEU A 117 -18.30 -4.10 3.94
C LEU A 117 -18.92 -4.78 2.73
N LEU A 118 -20.15 -4.43 2.44
CA LEU A 118 -20.89 -4.99 1.30
C LEU A 118 -20.52 -4.32 -0.01
#